data_4319b3d1f42eff1124b3443599a06c64
#
_entry.id   4319b3d1f42eff1124b3443599a06c64
#
_cell.length_a   1.000
_cell.length_b   1.000
_cell.length_c   1.000
_cell.angle_alpha   90.00
_cell.angle_beta   90.00
_cell.angle_gamma   90.00
#
_symmetry.space_group_name_H-M   'P 1'
#
loop_
_entity.id
_entity.type
_entity.pdbx_description
1 polymer ?
#
loop_
_entity_poly.entity_id
_entity_poly.type
_entity_poly.pdbx_seq_one_letter_code
_entity_poly.pdbx_strand_id
1 'polypeptide(L)'
;VDIFLKVKNDVNSLIHQKYSYMQVDFEILNFDKKKENLKLKRNDFISDTICDVNYRVLKTSVLPRALTKSIYIKPSDIFNKDQLIKTRNSLNTLGVFRFVNIEHVPISISPEESGLYTKIKCAPAKRHSFNTDIELNTNAQSTLGFNLVGGYKNNNLFRTAAKFEFNISAGVDFQLLKEKRLENSPINAVNINMEAKINLARTFPTFKKNKCVTYQKFRPRTFLSFNYNFQRRIGLYNIQAIGANYGYEWYNDKMRHIFTPLSFTYVLPSKISDSFQIQLDNNTRLQQSFKQQFILGQEYSFSYNNQNLNVGKYKNYFYFRGNVFISGTILNAFASIKQKDNGKPYKLGGVNFSQFTRIEIEPRYFFNFKKGQALSFRMFIGAGIPYGNSKYIAEQTKYQGRDTLFYREVASIPYIKQFFVGGPNSLRGWGFRRLGPGSFNTYEENRNNLDQTGDLKFEFNAEYRFNIFKSFKGALFTDLGNIWLIEDDPNKPNANFEPKRFMKELAWDIGVGLRMDLNFFVLRFDVGYALYDPAFPAGNRWTFNKINNENFKIYKDPKSKDLPLGKYKFSVRDFLGFNFAIGYPF
;
A
#
# COMPACT_ATOMS: atom_id res chain seq x y z
N VAL A 1 -21.10 -22.50 -31.24
CA VAL A 1 -21.66 -23.87 -31.26
C VAL A 1 -21.05 -24.55 -30.03
N ASP A 2 -21.84 -24.69 -28.96
CA ASP A 2 -21.45 -25.47 -27.80
C ASP A 2 -21.62 -26.95 -28.15
N ILE A 3 -20.49 -27.66 -28.19
CA ILE A 3 -20.49 -29.11 -28.42
C ILE A 3 -20.70 -29.79 -27.08
N PHE A 4 -21.91 -30.27 -26.81
CA PHE A 4 -22.19 -31.12 -25.66
C PHE A 4 -21.83 -32.57 -26.01
N LEU A 5 -20.67 -33.04 -25.49
CA LEU A 5 -20.35 -34.46 -25.51
C LEU A 5 -21.22 -35.20 -24.48
N LYS A 6 -22.27 -35.86 -24.91
CA LYS A 6 -23.06 -36.76 -24.08
C LYS A 6 -22.36 -38.13 -24.06
N VAL A 7 -21.52 -38.34 -23.02
CA VAL A 7 -20.89 -39.64 -22.81
C VAL A 7 -21.97 -40.60 -22.27
N LYS A 8 -22.32 -41.60 -23.05
CA LYS A 8 -23.23 -42.67 -22.64
C LYS A 8 -22.36 -43.74 -21.94
N ASN A 9 -22.35 -43.69 -20.61
CA ASN A 9 -21.59 -44.67 -19.83
C ASN A 9 -22.53 -45.80 -19.39
N ASP A 10 -22.04 -47.05 -19.40
CA ASP A 10 -22.71 -48.15 -18.75
C ASP A 10 -22.85 -47.91 -17.26
N VAL A 11 -24.00 -48.28 -16.68
CA VAL A 11 -24.34 -48.08 -15.27
C VAL A 11 -23.30 -48.73 -14.33
N ASN A 12 -22.58 -49.74 -14.80
CA ASN A 12 -21.55 -50.49 -14.08
C ASN A 12 -20.13 -49.98 -14.38
N SER A 13 -19.96 -48.86 -15.11
CA SER A 13 -18.63 -48.33 -15.38
C SER A 13 -18.03 -47.72 -14.11
N LEU A 14 -16.70 -47.88 -13.95
CA LEU A 14 -15.88 -47.28 -12.85
C LEU A 14 -16.09 -45.76 -12.68
N ILE A 15 -16.64 -45.09 -13.67
CA ILE A 15 -16.89 -43.65 -13.71
C ILE A 15 -18.05 -43.24 -12.79
N HIS A 16 -18.99 -44.14 -12.49
CA HIS A 16 -20.13 -43.88 -11.62
C HIS A 16 -19.93 -44.29 -10.16
N GLN A 17 -18.76 -44.87 -9.83
CA GLN A 17 -18.44 -45.28 -8.47
C GLN A 17 -18.01 -44.07 -7.60
N LYS A 18 -18.46 -44.07 -6.33
CA LYS A 18 -17.97 -43.13 -5.34
C LYS A 18 -16.64 -43.65 -4.80
N TYR A 19 -15.58 -42.88 -5.06
CA TYR A 19 -14.25 -43.20 -4.55
C TYR A 19 -14.05 -42.52 -3.19
N SER A 20 -13.52 -43.26 -2.21
CA SER A 20 -13.01 -42.72 -0.95
C SER A 20 -11.49 -42.75 -0.93
N TYR A 21 -10.87 -41.80 -0.20
CA TYR A 21 -9.43 -41.80 0.02
C TYR A 21 -9.07 -42.89 1.05
N MET A 22 -8.35 -43.91 0.64
CA MET A 22 -7.92 -44.99 1.54
C MET A 22 -6.64 -44.63 2.28
N GLN A 23 -5.71 -44.04 1.55
CA GLN A 23 -4.41 -43.63 2.11
C GLN A 23 -3.95 -42.35 1.42
N VAL A 24 -3.38 -41.45 2.21
CA VAL A 24 -2.80 -40.18 1.75
C VAL A 24 -1.35 -40.09 2.20
N ASP A 25 -0.43 -40.11 1.24
CA ASP A 25 0.99 -39.98 1.47
C ASP A 25 1.50 -38.64 0.96
N PHE A 26 2.33 -37.98 1.74
CA PHE A 26 3.00 -36.74 1.38
C PHE A 26 4.52 -36.98 1.28
N GLU A 27 5.11 -36.70 0.13
CA GLU A 27 6.53 -36.92 -0.13
C GLU A 27 7.19 -35.67 -0.71
N ILE A 28 8.37 -35.31 -0.17
CA ILE A 28 9.23 -34.30 -0.79
C ILE A 28 10.30 -34.98 -1.62
N LEU A 29 10.25 -34.75 -2.94
CA LEU A 29 11.21 -35.25 -3.91
C LEU A 29 12.40 -34.30 -4.03
N ASN A 30 13.60 -34.85 -4.10
CA ASN A 30 14.81 -34.07 -4.40
C ASN A 30 15.01 -34.04 -5.93
N PHE A 31 14.71 -32.92 -6.58
CA PHE A 31 14.92 -32.71 -8.02
C PHE A 31 16.24 -32.02 -8.35
N ASP A 32 17.17 -31.91 -7.40
CA ASP A 32 18.45 -31.24 -7.64
C ASP A 32 19.40 -32.20 -8.41
N LYS A 33 19.46 -32.08 -9.75
CA LYS A 33 20.29 -32.91 -10.65
C LYS A 33 21.75 -32.99 -10.23
N LYS A 34 22.30 -31.99 -9.54
CA LYS A 34 23.67 -32.02 -8.99
C LYS A 34 23.82 -32.93 -7.77
N LYS A 35 22.72 -33.33 -7.11
CA LYS A 35 22.69 -34.21 -5.94
C LYS A 35 22.14 -35.61 -6.24
N GLU A 36 21.81 -35.91 -7.49
CA GLU A 36 21.34 -37.25 -7.91
C GLU A 36 22.40 -38.35 -7.62
N ASN A 37 23.69 -38.00 -7.58
CA ASN A 37 24.77 -38.90 -7.23
C ASN A 37 24.97 -39.10 -5.72
N LEU A 38 24.30 -38.34 -4.85
CA LEU A 38 24.25 -38.58 -3.42
C LEU A 38 23.09 -39.56 -3.14
N LYS A 39 23.40 -40.84 -2.97
CA LYS A 39 22.46 -41.85 -2.48
C LYS A 39 21.91 -41.37 -1.13
N LEU A 40 20.71 -40.75 -1.14
CA LEU A 40 20.02 -40.35 0.06
C LEU A 40 19.79 -41.58 0.96
N LYS A 41 20.32 -41.54 2.16
CA LYS A 41 20.17 -42.61 3.13
C LYS A 41 18.78 -42.50 3.79
N ARG A 42 18.23 -43.60 4.28
CA ARG A 42 16.97 -43.63 5.02
C ARG A 42 16.94 -42.61 6.19
N ASN A 43 18.10 -42.36 6.79
CA ASN A 43 18.30 -41.40 7.88
C ASN A 43 18.20 -39.92 7.45
N ASP A 44 18.15 -39.59 6.17
CA ASP A 44 17.99 -38.21 5.68
C ASP A 44 16.52 -37.75 5.65
N PHE A 45 15.59 -38.65 5.89
CA PHE A 45 14.16 -38.40 5.93
C PHE A 45 13.62 -38.39 7.35
N ILE A 46 12.59 -37.58 7.53
CA ILE A 46 11.67 -37.67 8.69
C ILE A 46 10.40 -38.35 8.17
N SER A 47 10.03 -39.48 8.77
CA SER A 47 8.75 -40.14 8.54
C SER A 47 7.89 -39.93 9.78
N ASP A 48 6.67 -39.41 9.59
CA ASP A 48 5.72 -39.11 10.67
C ASP A 48 4.30 -39.25 10.12
N THR A 49 3.37 -39.72 10.95
CA THR A 49 1.94 -39.77 10.60
C THR A 49 1.19 -38.78 11.46
N ILE A 50 0.62 -37.76 10.82
CA ILE A 50 -0.10 -36.70 11.50
C ILE A 50 -1.43 -36.49 10.80
N CYS A 51 -2.53 -36.54 11.55
CA CYS A 51 -3.88 -36.38 11.02
C CYS A 51 -4.20 -37.38 9.90
N ASP A 52 -3.82 -38.63 10.10
CA ASP A 52 -4.00 -39.77 9.18
C ASP A 52 -3.29 -39.63 7.82
N VAL A 53 -2.43 -38.64 7.67
CA VAL A 53 -1.57 -38.45 6.49
C VAL A 53 -0.15 -38.88 6.84
N ASN A 54 0.44 -39.71 5.98
CA ASN A 54 1.82 -40.14 6.13
C ASN A 54 2.78 -39.15 5.45
N TYR A 55 3.73 -38.64 6.22
CA TYR A 55 4.73 -37.68 5.74
C TYR A 55 6.09 -38.35 5.60
N ARG A 56 6.72 -38.18 4.44
CA ARG A 56 8.10 -38.51 4.19
C ARG A 56 8.83 -37.27 3.68
N VAL A 57 9.50 -36.56 4.55
CA VAL A 57 10.12 -35.27 4.23
C VAL A 57 11.63 -35.27 4.53
N LEU A 58 12.41 -34.57 3.73
CA LEU A 58 13.83 -34.38 3.99
C LEU A 58 14.07 -33.61 5.30
N LYS A 59 15.05 -34.03 6.11
CA LYS A 59 15.43 -33.33 7.36
C LYS A 59 15.77 -31.86 7.16
N THR A 60 16.24 -31.46 5.97
CA THR A 60 16.58 -30.08 5.62
C THR A 60 15.39 -29.26 5.10
N SER A 61 14.24 -29.87 4.83
CA SER A 61 13.07 -29.25 4.27
C SER A 61 12.08 -28.73 5.34
N VAL A 62 10.82 -28.69 5.03
CA VAL A 62 9.74 -28.24 5.95
C VAL A 62 9.37 -29.35 6.91
N LEU A 63 9.09 -28.99 8.17
CA LEU A 63 8.60 -29.94 9.18
C LEU A 63 7.17 -30.41 8.85
N PRO A 64 6.82 -31.71 9.00
CA PRO A 64 5.47 -32.24 8.76
C PRO A 64 4.36 -31.43 9.44
N ARG A 65 4.57 -31.02 10.69
CA ARG A 65 3.62 -30.23 11.49
C ARG A 65 3.25 -28.88 10.86
N ALA A 66 4.11 -28.31 10.01
CA ALA A 66 3.82 -27.06 9.31
C ALA A 66 2.90 -27.27 8.10
N LEU A 67 2.81 -28.49 7.59
CA LEU A 67 2.06 -28.87 6.40
C LEU A 67 0.63 -29.34 6.70
N THR A 68 0.38 -29.86 7.90
CA THR A 68 -0.90 -30.49 8.29
C THR A 68 -2.11 -29.64 7.99
N LYS A 69 -2.00 -28.31 8.19
CA LYS A 69 -3.08 -27.35 7.92
C LYS A 69 -3.26 -27.00 6.45
N SER A 70 -2.41 -27.48 5.56
CA SER A 70 -2.46 -27.21 4.12
C SER A 70 -3.01 -28.39 3.30
N ILE A 71 -3.24 -29.53 3.93
CA ILE A 71 -3.79 -30.72 3.31
C ILE A 71 -5.23 -30.86 3.75
N TYR A 72 -6.19 -30.80 2.80
CA TYR A 72 -7.63 -30.85 3.05
C TYR A 72 -8.24 -32.21 2.78
N ILE A 73 -7.50 -33.09 2.13
CA ILE A 73 -7.88 -34.47 1.84
C ILE A 73 -7.39 -35.36 2.99
N LYS A 74 -8.28 -36.25 3.44
CA LYS A 74 -8.00 -37.22 4.51
C LYS A 74 -8.41 -38.61 4.09
N PRO A 75 -7.78 -39.65 4.65
CA PRO A 75 -8.33 -41.00 4.56
C PRO A 75 -9.78 -41.04 5.04
N SER A 76 -10.55 -41.91 4.44
CA SER A 76 -11.99 -42.11 4.65
C SER A 76 -12.91 -40.99 4.12
N ASP A 77 -12.38 -39.83 3.68
CA ASP A 77 -13.21 -38.82 2.99
C ASP A 77 -13.58 -39.29 1.57
N ILE A 78 -14.77 -38.93 1.10
CA ILE A 78 -15.18 -39.14 -0.31
C ILE A 78 -14.36 -38.18 -1.18
N PHE A 79 -13.95 -38.66 -2.35
CA PHE A 79 -13.21 -37.85 -3.33
C PHE A 79 -13.98 -36.56 -3.66
N ASN A 80 -13.31 -35.44 -3.46
CA ASN A 80 -13.85 -34.12 -3.73
C ASN A 80 -12.82 -33.27 -4.47
N LYS A 81 -13.13 -32.88 -5.71
CA LYS A 81 -12.27 -32.07 -6.56
C LYS A 81 -11.94 -30.70 -5.95
N ASP A 82 -12.88 -30.08 -5.23
CA ASP A 82 -12.64 -28.78 -4.57
C ASP A 82 -11.62 -28.89 -3.43
N GLN A 83 -11.67 -29.97 -2.66
CA GLN A 83 -10.69 -30.23 -1.60
C GLN A 83 -9.28 -30.47 -2.18
N LEU A 84 -9.20 -31.15 -3.32
CA LEU A 84 -7.96 -31.38 -4.04
C LEU A 84 -7.36 -30.07 -4.55
N ILE A 85 -8.17 -29.22 -5.19
CA ILE A 85 -7.76 -27.89 -5.65
C ILE A 85 -7.31 -27.03 -4.46
N LYS A 86 -8.06 -27.03 -3.36
CA LYS A 86 -7.71 -26.32 -2.12
C LYS A 86 -6.39 -26.81 -1.54
N THR A 87 -6.15 -28.11 -1.51
CA THR A 87 -4.88 -28.70 -1.04
C THR A 87 -3.74 -28.21 -1.90
N ARG A 88 -3.84 -28.32 -3.22
CA ARG A 88 -2.81 -27.85 -4.16
C ARG A 88 -2.53 -26.36 -4.00
N ASN A 89 -3.58 -25.53 -3.98
CA ASN A 89 -3.45 -24.09 -3.85
C ASN A 89 -2.85 -23.69 -2.49
N SER A 90 -3.26 -24.35 -1.39
CA SER A 90 -2.72 -24.10 -0.06
C SER A 90 -1.24 -24.44 0.04
N LEU A 91 -0.79 -25.57 -0.53
CA LEU A 91 0.60 -25.96 -0.56
C LEU A 91 1.45 -25.01 -1.44
N ASN A 92 0.95 -24.62 -2.60
CA ASN A 92 1.62 -23.65 -3.48
C ASN A 92 1.79 -22.29 -2.79
N THR A 93 0.77 -21.81 -2.07
CA THR A 93 0.81 -20.52 -1.37
C THR A 93 1.74 -20.49 -0.18
N LEU A 94 2.18 -21.63 0.35
CA LEU A 94 3.27 -21.65 1.34
C LEU A 94 4.56 -21.06 0.76
N GLY A 95 4.78 -21.20 -0.57
CA GLY A 95 5.96 -20.71 -1.26
C GLY A 95 7.25 -21.47 -0.94
N VAL A 96 7.13 -22.58 -0.23
CA VAL A 96 8.25 -23.50 0.09
C VAL A 96 8.42 -24.59 -0.96
N PHE A 97 7.45 -24.75 -1.85
CA PHE A 97 7.46 -25.71 -2.94
C PHE A 97 7.45 -24.98 -4.29
N ARG A 98 8.28 -25.46 -5.22
CA ARG A 98 8.30 -25.03 -6.62
C ARG A 98 7.23 -25.75 -7.42
N PHE A 99 6.92 -26.99 -7.03
CA PHE A 99 6.02 -27.87 -7.73
C PHE A 99 5.24 -28.72 -6.73
N VAL A 100 3.94 -28.85 -6.95
CA VAL A 100 3.03 -29.73 -6.18
C VAL A 100 2.23 -30.55 -7.16
N ASN A 101 2.44 -31.87 -7.15
CA ASN A 101 1.69 -32.84 -7.93
C ASN A 101 0.88 -33.75 -7.01
N ILE A 102 -0.35 -34.03 -7.37
CA ILE A 102 -1.23 -34.93 -6.61
C ILE A 102 -1.68 -36.02 -7.58
N GLU A 103 -1.26 -37.23 -7.31
CA GLU A 103 -1.54 -38.43 -8.08
C GLU A 103 -2.52 -39.31 -7.32
N HIS A 104 -3.46 -39.91 -8.05
CA HIS A 104 -4.41 -40.87 -7.52
C HIS A 104 -4.25 -42.20 -8.23
N VAL A 105 -4.16 -43.26 -7.47
CA VAL A 105 -4.13 -44.64 -7.98
C VAL A 105 -5.38 -45.33 -7.45
N PRO A 106 -6.30 -45.80 -8.34
CA PRO A 106 -7.44 -46.59 -7.93
C PRO A 106 -6.99 -47.94 -7.34
N ILE A 107 -7.58 -48.32 -6.23
CA ILE A 107 -7.37 -49.61 -5.59
C ILE A 107 -8.76 -50.28 -5.49
N SER A 108 -8.90 -51.45 -6.07
CA SER A 108 -10.10 -52.27 -5.88
C SER A 108 -9.92 -53.14 -4.64
N ILE A 109 -10.83 -53.02 -3.67
CA ILE A 109 -10.82 -53.75 -2.41
C ILE A 109 -11.81 -54.93 -2.51
N SER A 110 -12.93 -54.69 -3.13
CA SER A 110 -13.95 -55.68 -3.46
C SER A 110 -14.64 -55.28 -4.78
N PRO A 111 -15.49 -56.17 -5.39
CA PRO A 111 -16.22 -55.79 -6.58
C PRO A 111 -17.12 -54.56 -6.43
N GLU A 112 -17.50 -54.20 -5.18
CA GLU A 112 -18.37 -53.06 -4.86
C GLU A 112 -17.66 -51.87 -4.21
N GLU A 113 -16.45 -52.01 -3.67
CA GLU A 113 -15.69 -50.96 -3.02
C GLU A 113 -14.41 -50.63 -3.76
N SER A 114 -14.34 -49.40 -4.26
CA SER A 114 -13.15 -48.85 -4.90
C SER A 114 -12.60 -47.68 -4.05
N GLY A 115 -11.32 -47.72 -3.73
CA GLY A 115 -10.62 -46.71 -2.99
C GLY A 115 -9.55 -45.98 -3.82
N LEU A 116 -9.10 -44.84 -3.34
CA LEU A 116 -7.99 -44.10 -3.94
C LEU A 116 -6.79 -44.08 -2.99
N TYR A 117 -5.68 -44.56 -3.50
CA TYR A 117 -4.36 -44.27 -2.93
C TYR A 117 -3.89 -42.92 -3.50
N THR A 118 -3.70 -41.93 -2.62
CA THR A 118 -3.35 -40.57 -3.04
C THR A 118 -1.94 -40.24 -2.60
N LYS A 119 -1.11 -39.84 -3.55
CA LYS A 119 0.27 -39.43 -3.31
C LYS A 119 0.50 -37.96 -3.68
N ILE A 120 0.86 -37.15 -2.70
CA ILE A 120 1.20 -35.74 -2.86
C ILE A 120 2.72 -35.63 -2.97
N LYS A 121 3.21 -35.34 -4.17
CA LYS A 121 4.63 -35.19 -4.47
C LYS A 121 4.99 -33.71 -4.59
N CYS A 122 5.94 -33.22 -3.79
CA CYS A 122 6.37 -31.83 -3.78
C CYS A 122 7.84 -31.68 -4.07
N ALA A 123 8.21 -30.68 -4.86
CA ALA A 123 9.60 -30.27 -5.05
C ALA A 123 9.89 -28.99 -4.26
N PRO A 124 10.97 -28.93 -3.46
CA PRO A 124 11.29 -27.74 -2.68
C PRO A 124 11.66 -26.56 -3.57
N ALA A 125 11.22 -25.37 -3.18
CA ALA A 125 11.66 -24.10 -3.76
C ALA A 125 13.02 -23.67 -3.17
N LYS A 126 13.68 -22.71 -3.82
CA LYS A 126 14.87 -22.07 -3.25
C LYS A 126 14.50 -21.41 -1.91
N ARG A 127 15.27 -21.72 -0.87
CA ARG A 127 15.03 -21.20 0.48
C ARG A 127 15.33 -19.71 0.57
N HIS A 128 16.38 -19.26 -0.09
CA HIS A 128 16.86 -17.88 -0.07
C HIS A 128 16.71 -17.25 -1.44
N SER A 129 16.27 -16.02 -1.49
CA SER A 129 16.28 -15.18 -2.69
C SER A 129 16.67 -13.76 -2.34
N PHE A 130 17.37 -13.11 -3.27
CA PHE A 130 17.73 -11.70 -3.22
C PHE A 130 17.13 -11.03 -4.44
N ASN A 131 16.68 -9.81 -4.26
CA ASN A 131 16.28 -8.92 -5.35
C ASN A 131 16.92 -7.55 -5.15
N THR A 132 17.17 -6.88 -6.26
CA THR A 132 17.66 -5.52 -6.28
C THR A 132 16.92 -4.79 -7.38
N ASP A 133 16.30 -3.66 -7.03
CA ASP A 133 15.54 -2.84 -7.95
C ASP A 133 16.07 -1.40 -7.90
N ILE A 134 16.10 -0.74 -9.05
CA ILE A 134 16.47 0.66 -9.18
C ILE A 134 15.25 1.40 -9.70
N GLU A 135 14.83 2.43 -8.96
CA GLU A 135 13.70 3.26 -9.32
C GLU A 135 14.16 4.69 -9.60
N LEU A 136 13.73 5.22 -10.71
CA LEU A 136 13.96 6.61 -11.11
C LEU A 136 12.63 7.34 -11.13
N ASN A 137 12.58 8.50 -10.47
CA ASN A 137 11.42 9.36 -10.42
C ASN A 137 11.84 10.77 -10.86
N THR A 138 11.02 11.43 -11.66
CA THR A 138 11.18 12.85 -11.96
C THR A 138 9.83 13.53 -11.88
N ASN A 139 9.83 14.82 -11.60
CA ASN A 139 8.61 15.62 -11.53
C ASN A 139 8.77 16.97 -12.24
N ALA A 140 7.66 17.64 -12.48
CA ALA A 140 7.56 18.92 -13.17
C ALA A 140 8.37 20.06 -12.53
N GLN A 141 8.78 19.91 -11.29
CA GLN A 141 9.55 20.94 -10.57
C GLN A 141 11.05 20.73 -10.66
N SER A 142 11.51 19.97 -11.66
CA SER A 142 12.92 19.71 -11.91
C SER A 142 13.62 18.97 -10.77
N THR A 143 12.90 18.07 -10.07
CA THR A 143 13.52 17.12 -9.15
C THR A 143 13.72 15.79 -9.85
N LEU A 144 14.89 15.19 -9.67
CA LEU A 144 15.23 13.85 -10.13
C LEU A 144 15.43 12.98 -8.88
N GLY A 145 14.56 12.01 -8.67
CA GLY A 145 14.68 11.03 -7.59
C GLY A 145 15.33 9.75 -8.08
N PHE A 146 16.26 9.25 -7.31
CA PHE A 146 16.89 7.95 -7.47
C PHE A 146 16.63 7.13 -6.22
N ASN A 147 16.10 5.92 -6.35
CA ASN A 147 15.85 5.00 -5.24
C ASN A 147 16.43 3.62 -5.55
N LEU A 148 17.27 3.12 -4.66
CA LEU A 148 17.83 1.78 -4.71
C LEU A 148 17.11 0.92 -3.68
N VAL A 149 16.55 -0.20 -4.12
CA VAL A 149 15.84 -1.16 -3.27
C VAL A 149 16.61 -2.47 -3.26
N GLY A 150 16.90 -2.98 -2.08
CA GLY A 150 17.49 -4.30 -1.86
C GLY A 150 16.53 -5.16 -1.04
N GLY A 151 16.32 -6.40 -1.44
CA GLY A 151 15.46 -7.33 -0.72
C GLY A 151 16.12 -8.68 -0.49
N TYR A 152 15.91 -9.22 0.70
CA TYR A 152 16.26 -10.59 1.07
C TYR A 152 15.02 -11.32 1.53
N LYS A 153 14.85 -12.55 1.07
CA LYS A 153 13.73 -13.40 1.44
C LYS A 153 14.19 -14.80 1.79
N ASN A 154 13.73 -15.30 2.94
CA ASN A 154 13.83 -16.69 3.34
C ASN A 154 12.43 -17.31 3.38
N ASN A 155 12.16 -18.25 2.47
CA ASN A 155 10.85 -18.88 2.31
C ASN A 155 10.54 -19.96 3.37
N ASN A 156 11.50 -20.37 4.18
CA ASN A 156 11.36 -21.47 5.14
C ASN A 156 12.15 -21.21 6.43
N LEU A 157 11.79 -20.14 7.13
CA LEU A 157 12.40 -19.79 8.40
C LEU A 157 12.13 -20.88 9.44
N PHE A 158 13.17 -21.33 10.13
CA PHE A 158 13.11 -22.40 11.13
C PHE A 158 12.41 -23.69 10.66
N ARG A 159 12.33 -23.95 9.35
CA ARG A 159 11.66 -25.12 8.74
C ARG A 159 10.14 -25.18 9.02
N THR A 160 9.53 -24.06 9.38
CA THR A 160 8.10 -23.95 9.75
C THR A 160 7.20 -23.47 8.62
N ALA A 161 7.74 -23.38 7.38
CA ALA A 161 7.10 -22.70 6.25
C ALA A 161 6.79 -21.21 6.53
N ALA A 162 7.40 -20.62 7.56
CA ALA A 162 7.33 -19.19 7.80
C ALA A 162 8.25 -18.47 6.80
N LYS A 163 7.80 -17.33 6.30
CA LYS A 163 8.58 -16.47 5.40
C LYS A 163 9.16 -15.31 6.20
N PHE A 164 10.44 -15.06 6.02
CA PHE A 164 11.09 -13.83 6.47
C PHE A 164 11.44 -13.00 5.25
N GLU A 165 11.06 -11.74 5.27
CA GLU A 165 11.33 -10.76 4.22
C GLU A 165 12.01 -9.56 4.88
N PHE A 166 13.15 -9.16 4.34
CA PHE A 166 13.85 -7.95 4.75
C PHE A 166 14.06 -7.09 3.50
N ASN A 167 13.55 -5.86 3.55
CA ASN A 167 13.68 -4.89 2.49
C ASN A 167 14.38 -3.65 3.03
N ILE A 168 15.30 -3.11 2.25
CA ILE A 168 15.93 -1.81 2.48
C ILE A 168 15.82 -0.98 1.23
N SER A 169 15.42 0.27 1.36
CA SER A 169 15.46 1.23 0.25
C SER A 169 16.17 2.50 0.68
N ALA A 170 16.99 3.04 -0.22
CA ALA A 170 17.67 4.32 -0.04
C ALA A 170 17.40 5.19 -1.26
N GLY A 171 16.76 6.34 -1.03
CA GLY A 171 16.37 7.28 -2.07
C GLY A 171 17.01 8.65 -1.85
N VAL A 172 17.37 9.30 -2.96
CA VAL A 172 17.87 10.68 -2.98
C VAL A 172 17.12 11.45 -4.05
N ASP A 173 16.57 12.61 -3.67
CA ASP A 173 15.92 13.54 -4.60
C ASP A 173 16.84 14.72 -4.87
N PHE A 174 17.14 14.97 -6.15
CA PHE A 174 17.97 16.08 -6.61
C PHE A 174 17.12 17.21 -7.13
N GLN A 175 17.40 18.46 -6.71
CA GLN A 175 16.84 19.66 -7.31
C GLN A 175 17.74 20.16 -8.45
N LEU A 176 17.26 20.04 -9.67
CA LEU A 176 18.04 20.39 -10.86
C LEU A 176 18.14 21.90 -11.05
N LEU A 177 17.09 22.67 -10.73
CA LEU A 177 17.09 24.13 -10.86
C LEU A 177 17.80 24.78 -9.67
N LYS A 178 18.89 25.52 -9.95
CA LYS A 178 19.67 26.23 -8.90
C LYS A 178 18.85 27.23 -8.09
N GLU A 179 17.93 27.94 -8.76
CA GLU A 179 17.07 28.96 -8.15
C GLU A 179 16.09 28.40 -7.08
N LYS A 180 15.82 27.09 -7.12
CA LYS A 180 14.92 26.40 -6.19
C LYS A 180 15.66 25.59 -5.12
N ARG A 181 17.00 25.68 -5.06
CA ARG A 181 17.80 24.94 -4.10
C ARG A 181 17.80 25.59 -2.73
N LEU A 182 17.57 24.81 -1.70
CA LEU A 182 17.84 25.18 -0.33
C LEU A 182 19.31 24.91 -0.01
N GLU A 183 19.97 25.78 0.76
CA GLU A 183 21.37 25.63 1.19
C GLU A 183 22.39 25.42 0.04
N ASN A 184 22.12 25.89 -1.16
CA ASN A 184 22.96 25.67 -2.37
C ASN A 184 23.25 24.19 -2.67
N SER A 185 22.55 23.27 -2.01
CA SER A 185 22.69 21.82 -2.23
C SER A 185 21.85 21.36 -3.43
N PRO A 186 22.41 20.54 -4.31
CA PRO A 186 21.61 19.89 -5.35
C PRO A 186 20.69 18.81 -4.78
N ILE A 187 20.96 18.31 -3.57
CA ILE A 187 20.13 17.31 -2.90
C ILE A 187 19.00 18.01 -2.17
N ASN A 188 17.77 17.63 -2.46
CA ASN A 188 16.54 18.14 -1.84
C ASN A 188 16.08 17.26 -0.69
N ALA A 189 16.14 15.94 -0.87
CA ALA A 189 15.72 15.00 0.17
C ALA A 189 16.54 13.71 0.13
N VAL A 190 16.64 13.06 1.28
CA VAL A 190 17.18 11.72 1.45
C VAL A 190 16.16 10.89 2.23
N ASN A 191 15.82 9.71 1.72
CA ASN A 191 14.87 8.79 2.34
C ASN A 191 15.54 7.43 2.51
N ILE A 192 15.42 6.83 3.69
CA ILE A 192 15.87 5.47 3.98
C ILE A 192 14.72 4.73 4.63
N ASN A 193 14.33 3.59 4.03
CA ASN A 193 13.30 2.74 4.60
C ASN A 193 13.87 1.34 4.81
N MET A 194 13.55 0.73 5.95
CA MET A 194 13.89 -0.64 6.28
C MET A 194 12.64 -1.35 6.78
N GLU A 195 12.37 -2.52 6.26
CA GLU A 195 11.26 -3.36 6.71
C GLU A 195 11.75 -4.79 6.91
N ALA A 196 11.49 -5.34 8.10
CA ALA A 196 11.65 -6.75 8.41
C ALA A 196 10.29 -7.35 8.70
N LYS A 197 9.89 -8.40 7.96
CA LYS A 197 8.58 -9.02 8.08
C LYS A 197 8.67 -10.52 8.20
N ILE A 198 7.97 -11.09 9.19
CA ILE A 198 7.80 -12.54 9.36
C ILE A 198 6.35 -12.87 9.09
N ASN A 199 6.11 -13.77 8.12
CA ASN A 199 4.78 -14.28 7.80
C ASN A 199 4.72 -15.75 8.27
N LEU A 200 3.92 -16.04 9.29
CA LEU A 200 3.69 -17.39 9.80
C LEU A 200 2.60 -18.06 8.95
N ALA A 201 2.83 -19.29 8.54
CA ALA A 201 1.86 -20.08 7.77
C ALA A 201 0.61 -20.50 8.58
N ARG A 202 0.49 -20.03 9.81
CA ARG A 202 -0.57 -20.39 10.77
C ARG A 202 -1.05 -19.17 11.55
N THR A 203 -2.23 -19.26 12.14
CA THR A 203 -2.72 -18.29 13.13
C THR A 203 -1.93 -18.43 14.41
N PHE A 204 -1.42 -17.33 14.96
CA PHE A 204 -0.77 -17.26 16.26
C PHE A 204 -1.31 -16.01 17.00
N PRO A 205 -1.66 -16.09 18.31
CA PRO A 205 -1.76 -17.31 19.10
C PRO A 205 -2.89 -18.24 18.59
N THR A 206 -2.70 -19.54 18.79
CA THR A 206 -3.69 -20.55 18.38
C THR A 206 -4.74 -20.72 19.48
N PHE A 207 -5.96 -20.28 19.21
CA PHE A 207 -7.07 -20.40 20.16
C PHE A 207 -7.71 -21.81 20.18
N LYS A 208 -7.43 -22.65 19.19
CA LYS A 208 -7.97 -24.04 19.11
C LYS A 208 -6.86 -25.06 19.21
N LYS A 209 -7.04 -26.04 20.12
CA LYS A 209 -6.11 -27.19 20.35
C LYS A 209 -6.06 -28.18 19.18
N ASN A 210 -7.05 -28.20 18.28
CA ASN A 210 -7.10 -29.17 17.17
C ASN A 210 -5.97 -28.94 16.19
N LYS A 211 -5.05 -29.90 16.12
CA LYS A 211 -3.87 -29.92 15.24
C LYS A 211 -4.25 -30.19 13.79
N CYS A 212 -5.35 -30.90 13.54
CA CYS A 212 -5.79 -31.34 12.23
C CYS A 212 -6.73 -30.35 11.56
N VAL A 213 -6.77 -30.40 10.25
CA VAL A 213 -7.58 -29.49 9.44
C VAL A 213 -9.07 -29.67 9.74
N THR A 214 -9.67 -28.64 10.27
CA THR A 214 -11.11 -28.45 10.17
C THR A 214 -11.43 -27.66 8.90
N TYR A 215 -12.53 -27.99 8.23
CA TYR A 215 -13.01 -27.35 7.00
C TYR A 215 -13.31 -25.84 7.22
N GLN A 216 -12.28 -25.02 7.31
CA GLN A 216 -12.45 -23.58 7.41
C GLN A 216 -12.34 -22.96 6.01
N LYS A 217 -13.37 -22.20 5.63
CA LYS A 217 -13.43 -21.48 4.35
C LYS A 217 -12.29 -20.46 4.22
N PHE A 218 -11.83 -19.91 5.36
CA PHE A 218 -10.75 -18.93 5.45
C PHE A 218 -9.72 -19.35 6.51
N ARG A 219 -8.44 -19.20 6.19
CA ARG A 219 -7.34 -19.46 7.12
C ARG A 219 -6.49 -18.22 7.31
N PRO A 220 -6.66 -17.53 8.44
CA PRO A 220 -5.81 -16.41 8.74
C PRO A 220 -4.36 -16.88 8.98
N ARG A 221 -3.44 -16.18 8.37
CA ARG A 221 -2.00 -16.25 8.62
C ARG A 221 -1.62 -15.09 9.52
N THR A 222 -0.66 -15.28 10.38
CA THR A 222 -0.16 -14.21 11.23
C THR A 222 1.06 -13.58 10.61
N PHE A 223 1.16 -12.27 10.67
CA PHE A 223 2.38 -11.55 10.35
C PHE A 223 2.85 -10.69 11.52
N LEU A 224 4.16 -10.51 11.59
CA LEU A 224 4.84 -9.55 12.44
C LEU A 224 5.75 -8.74 11.55
N SER A 225 5.66 -7.42 11.58
CA SER A 225 6.59 -6.55 10.85
C SER A 225 7.19 -5.48 11.74
N PHE A 226 8.44 -5.15 11.45
CA PHE A 226 9.16 -4.03 12.02
C PHE A 226 9.60 -3.14 10.88
N ASN A 227 9.39 -1.83 11.00
CA ASN A 227 9.76 -0.86 10.00
C ASN A 227 10.46 0.35 10.62
N TYR A 228 11.48 0.82 9.92
CA TYR A 228 12.19 2.05 10.20
C TYR A 228 12.15 2.93 8.95
N ASN A 229 11.75 4.18 9.13
CA ASN A 229 11.73 5.18 8.07
C ASN A 229 12.54 6.40 8.55
N PHE A 230 13.50 6.81 7.75
CA PHE A 230 14.25 8.05 7.93
C PHE A 230 14.03 8.93 6.71
N GLN A 231 13.57 10.15 6.93
CA GLN A 231 13.40 11.17 5.90
C GLN A 231 14.17 12.42 6.31
N ARG A 232 15.06 12.89 5.47
CA ARG A 232 15.74 14.16 5.59
C ARG A 232 15.32 15.08 4.45
N ARG A 233 14.80 16.23 4.79
CA ARG A 233 14.59 17.37 3.89
C ARG A 233 15.69 18.37 4.14
N ILE A 234 16.58 18.55 3.14
CA ILE A 234 17.72 19.46 3.26
C ILE A 234 17.24 20.89 3.50
N GLY A 235 17.80 21.57 4.50
CA GLY A 235 17.42 22.92 4.87
C GLY A 235 16.11 23.06 5.65
N LEU A 236 15.41 21.95 5.94
CA LEU A 236 14.15 21.98 6.68
C LEU A 236 14.17 21.12 7.93
N TYR A 237 14.14 19.79 7.80
CA TYR A 237 13.98 18.88 8.95
C TYR A 237 14.43 17.45 8.64
N ASN A 238 14.64 16.69 9.72
CA ASN A 238 14.69 15.23 9.67
C ASN A 238 13.49 14.65 10.42
N ILE A 239 12.91 13.55 9.90
CA ILE A 239 11.89 12.75 10.59
C ILE A 239 12.37 11.30 10.63
N GLN A 240 12.27 10.70 11.80
CA GLN A 240 12.47 9.28 12.01
C GLN A 240 11.13 8.67 12.45
N ALA A 241 10.79 7.51 11.90
CA ALA A 241 9.64 6.76 12.35
C ALA A 241 10.00 5.29 12.53
N ILE A 242 9.75 4.77 13.72
CA ILE A 242 9.95 3.37 14.08
C ILE A 242 8.59 2.74 14.27
N GLY A 243 8.33 1.64 13.59
CA GLY A 243 7.04 0.98 13.67
C GLY A 243 7.14 -0.52 13.89
N ALA A 244 6.10 -1.08 14.51
CA ALA A 244 5.91 -2.51 14.67
C ALA A 244 4.44 -2.86 14.46
N ASN A 245 4.15 -3.88 13.67
CA ASN A 245 2.79 -4.31 13.40
C ASN A 245 2.68 -5.81 13.67
N TYR A 246 1.56 -6.17 14.29
CA TYR A 246 1.15 -7.55 14.48
C TYR A 246 -0.25 -7.71 13.91
N GLY A 247 -0.46 -8.73 13.05
CA GLY A 247 -1.76 -8.86 12.42
C GLY A 247 -2.00 -10.20 11.74
N TYR A 248 -3.17 -10.28 11.14
CA TYR A 248 -3.70 -11.45 10.46
C TYR A 248 -4.06 -11.12 9.03
N GLU A 249 -3.76 -12.04 8.13
CA GLU A 249 -4.09 -11.96 6.73
C GLU A 249 -4.83 -13.23 6.30
N TRP A 250 -5.96 -13.09 5.61
CA TRP A 250 -6.65 -14.21 4.98
C TRP A 250 -7.19 -13.79 3.63
N TYR A 251 -7.25 -14.73 2.72
CA TYR A 251 -7.67 -14.47 1.36
C TYR A 251 -8.37 -15.70 0.74
N ASN A 252 -9.19 -15.42 -0.25
CA ASN A 252 -9.69 -16.36 -1.22
C ASN A 252 -9.29 -15.92 -2.63
N ASP A 253 -9.87 -16.53 -3.68
CA ASP A 253 -9.51 -16.25 -5.08
C ASP A 253 -9.69 -14.77 -5.50
N LYS A 254 -10.60 -14.04 -4.85
CA LYS A 254 -10.98 -12.67 -5.23
C LYS A 254 -10.82 -11.64 -4.11
N MET A 255 -10.84 -12.07 -2.85
CA MET A 255 -10.87 -11.18 -1.69
C MET A 255 -9.64 -11.40 -0.82
N ARG A 256 -9.06 -10.30 -0.36
CA ARG A 256 -7.98 -10.29 0.62
C ARG A 256 -8.36 -9.39 1.78
N HIS A 257 -8.20 -9.89 2.98
CA HIS A 257 -8.43 -9.18 4.23
C HIS A 257 -7.14 -9.14 5.03
N ILE A 258 -6.83 -7.98 5.58
CA ILE A 258 -5.72 -7.79 6.51
C ILE A 258 -6.29 -7.09 7.74
N PHE A 259 -6.14 -7.70 8.90
CA PHE A 259 -6.50 -7.10 10.17
C PHE A 259 -5.27 -6.99 11.05
N THR A 260 -4.91 -5.78 11.42
CA THR A 260 -3.77 -5.44 12.28
C THR A 260 -4.31 -4.91 13.61
N PRO A 261 -4.59 -5.77 14.59
CA PRO A 261 -5.09 -5.33 15.89
C PRO A 261 -4.08 -4.49 16.66
N LEU A 262 -2.81 -4.60 16.33
CA LEU A 262 -1.74 -3.83 16.95
C LEU A 262 -0.81 -3.25 15.88
N SER A 263 -0.96 -1.96 15.62
CA SER A 263 -0.08 -1.15 14.77
C SER A 263 0.50 -0.02 15.62
N PHE A 264 1.79 -0.07 15.86
CA PHE A 264 2.53 0.91 16.63
C PHE A 264 3.48 1.69 15.72
N THR A 265 3.53 3.01 15.84
CA THR A 265 4.53 3.86 15.20
C THR A 265 4.93 4.98 16.15
N TYR A 266 6.23 5.14 16.37
CA TYR A 266 6.81 6.27 17.09
C TYR A 266 7.44 7.22 16.08
N VAL A 267 7.00 8.47 16.10
CA VAL A 267 7.46 9.53 15.19
C VAL A 267 8.33 10.50 15.97
N LEU A 268 9.54 10.71 15.48
CA LEU A 268 10.54 11.60 16.09
C LEU A 268 11.07 12.59 15.05
N PRO A 269 10.51 13.80 14.96
CA PRO A 269 11.13 14.90 14.24
C PRO A 269 12.43 15.33 14.94
N SER A 270 13.46 15.64 14.16
CA SER A 270 14.76 16.03 14.66
C SER A 270 15.48 16.94 13.67
N LYS A 271 16.51 17.68 14.14
CA LYS A 271 17.28 18.61 13.32
C LYS A 271 16.42 19.57 12.51
N ILE A 272 15.50 20.24 13.19
CA ILE A 272 14.67 21.30 12.62
C ILE A 272 15.58 22.52 12.38
N SER A 273 15.55 23.07 11.14
CA SER A 273 16.30 24.31 10.82
C SER A 273 15.61 25.53 11.42
N ASP A 274 16.36 26.61 11.65
CA ASP A 274 15.80 27.85 12.20
C ASP A 274 14.70 28.42 11.31
N SER A 275 14.87 28.37 10.00
CA SER A 275 13.87 28.82 9.02
C SER A 275 12.58 28.00 9.09
N PHE A 276 12.66 26.70 9.31
CA PHE A 276 11.50 25.85 9.48
C PHE A 276 10.89 25.97 10.87
N GLN A 277 11.71 26.21 11.92
CA GLN A 277 11.21 26.48 13.27
C GLN A 277 10.34 27.74 13.31
N ILE A 278 10.75 28.81 12.64
CA ILE A 278 9.93 30.04 12.51
C ILE A 278 8.58 29.73 11.85
N GLN A 279 8.54 28.84 10.84
CA GLN A 279 7.29 28.44 10.22
C GLN A 279 6.41 27.60 11.15
N LEU A 280 7.02 26.70 11.96
CA LEU A 280 6.30 25.95 12.98
C LEU A 280 5.70 26.88 14.05
N ASP A 281 6.46 27.87 14.51
CA ASP A 281 6.04 28.80 15.54
C ASP A 281 4.88 29.71 15.06
N ASN A 282 4.89 30.04 13.78
CA ASN A 282 3.83 30.84 13.14
C ASN A 282 2.61 30.02 12.71
N ASN A 283 2.70 28.68 12.68
CA ASN A 283 1.60 27.82 12.24
C ASN A 283 1.37 26.68 13.25
N THR A 284 0.42 26.88 14.13
CA THR A 284 0.08 25.96 15.22
C THR A 284 -0.37 24.60 14.71
N ARG A 285 -1.06 24.54 13.55
CA ARG A 285 -1.48 23.28 12.91
C ARG A 285 -0.26 22.49 12.39
N LEU A 286 0.67 23.15 11.72
CA LEU A 286 1.91 22.55 11.26
C LEU A 286 2.72 22.04 12.45
N GLN A 287 2.84 22.83 13.52
CA GLN A 287 3.48 22.45 14.76
C GLN A 287 2.86 21.18 15.36
N GLN A 288 1.51 21.08 15.41
CA GLN A 288 0.82 19.89 15.91
C GLN A 288 1.13 18.65 15.08
N SER A 289 1.19 18.78 13.75
CA SER A 289 1.44 17.66 12.84
C SER A 289 2.89 17.14 12.93
N PHE A 290 3.85 17.99 13.30
CA PHE A 290 5.29 17.68 13.42
C PHE A 290 5.74 17.34 14.84
N LYS A 291 4.84 17.20 15.80
CA LYS A 291 5.21 16.79 17.16
C LYS A 291 5.75 15.37 17.24
N GLN A 292 6.63 15.17 18.22
CA GLN A 292 6.97 13.84 18.68
C GLN A 292 5.74 13.15 19.27
N GLN A 293 5.41 11.95 18.79
CA GLN A 293 4.17 11.30 19.19
C GLN A 293 4.15 9.79 18.96
N PHE A 294 3.36 9.11 19.78
CA PHE A 294 3.00 7.71 19.55
C PHE A 294 1.71 7.61 18.71
N ILE A 295 1.73 6.70 17.76
CA ILE A 295 0.56 6.29 16.98
C ILE A 295 0.36 4.82 17.26
N LEU A 296 -0.59 4.48 18.11
CA LEU A 296 -0.98 3.10 18.39
C LEU A 296 -2.43 2.91 17.97
N GLY A 297 -2.64 2.03 17.02
CA GLY A 297 -3.98 1.85 16.46
C GLY A 297 -4.25 0.44 15.95
N GLN A 298 -5.42 0.32 15.39
CA GLN A 298 -5.95 -0.87 14.74
C GLN A 298 -6.20 -0.54 13.28
N GLU A 299 -5.86 -1.48 12.39
CA GLU A 299 -6.04 -1.31 10.95
C GLU A 299 -6.78 -2.49 10.37
N TYR A 300 -7.75 -2.20 9.50
CA TYR A 300 -8.40 -3.19 8.67
C TYR A 300 -8.35 -2.76 7.22
N SER A 301 -7.79 -3.63 6.39
CA SER A 301 -7.73 -3.45 4.93
C SER A 301 -8.45 -4.58 4.24
N PHE A 302 -9.33 -4.22 3.31
CA PHE A 302 -10.05 -5.13 2.44
C PHE A 302 -9.70 -4.83 1.00
N SER A 303 -9.45 -5.85 0.19
CA SER A 303 -9.34 -5.71 -1.25
C SER A 303 -10.10 -6.81 -1.99
N TYR A 304 -10.72 -6.42 -3.09
CA TYR A 304 -11.44 -7.30 -4.01
C TYR A 304 -10.87 -7.13 -5.41
N ASN A 305 -10.61 -8.25 -6.09
CA ASN A 305 -10.13 -8.25 -7.47
C ASN A 305 -10.78 -9.41 -8.21
N ASN A 306 -11.57 -9.12 -9.21
CA ASN A 306 -12.23 -10.15 -10.04
C ASN A 306 -11.49 -10.44 -11.34
N GLN A 307 -10.26 -9.94 -11.52
CA GLN A 307 -9.43 -10.24 -12.67
C GLN A 307 -9.15 -11.74 -12.74
N ASN A 308 -9.60 -12.37 -13.81
CA ASN A 308 -9.35 -13.79 -14.04
C ASN A 308 -8.24 -13.96 -15.09
N LEU A 309 -7.08 -14.40 -14.65
CA LEU A 309 -5.90 -14.60 -15.50
C LEU A 309 -6.07 -15.74 -16.50
N ASN A 310 -7.03 -16.65 -16.27
CA ASN A 310 -7.29 -17.83 -17.11
C ASN A 310 -8.30 -17.59 -18.23
N VAL A 311 -8.98 -16.44 -18.26
CA VAL A 311 -9.99 -16.10 -19.24
C VAL A 311 -9.48 -14.93 -20.08
N GLY A 312 -9.21 -15.17 -21.35
CA GLY A 312 -8.69 -14.30 -22.41
C GLY A 312 -8.44 -12.81 -22.10
N LYS A 313 -7.46 -12.24 -22.74
CA LYS A 313 -6.89 -10.89 -22.53
C LYS A 313 -7.88 -9.69 -22.57
N TYR A 314 -9.16 -9.92 -22.90
CA TYR A 314 -10.13 -8.84 -23.19
C TYR A 314 -11.34 -8.83 -22.25
N LYS A 315 -11.20 -9.36 -21.03
CA LYS A 315 -12.31 -9.32 -20.06
C LYS A 315 -12.18 -8.10 -19.16
N ASN A 316 -13.29 -7.38 -18.98
CA ASN A 316 -13.37 -6.27 -18.03
C ASN A 316 -13.21 -6.78 -16.61
N TYR A 317 -12.58 -6.00 -15.75
CA TYR A 317 -12.43 -6.35 -14.34
C TYR A 317 -12.54 -5.13 -13.43
N PHE A 318 -12.92 -5.41 -12.20
CA PHE A 318 -13.09 -4.45 -11.14
C PHE A 318 -12.12 -4.78 -9.99
N TYR A 319 -11.45 -3.75 -9.49
CA TYR A 319 -10.63 -3.78 -8.29
C TYR A 319 -11.20 -2.80 -7.28
N PHE A 320 -11.25 -3.20 -6.02
CA PHE A 320 -11.66 -2.35 -4.92
C PHE A 320 -10.69 -2.53 -3.76
N ARG A 321 -10.27 -1.42 -3.15
CA ARG A 321 -9.53 -1.40 -1.89
C ARG A 321 -10.21 -0.45 -0.92
N GLY A 322 -10.46 -0.92 0.31
CA GLY A 322 -10.88 -0.13 1.44
C GLY A 322 -9.89 -0.30 2.59
N ASN A 323 -9.58 0.78 3.29
CA ASN A 323 -8.71 0.77 4.47
C ASN A 323 -9.30 1.65 5.56
N VAL A 324 -9.31 1.16 6.80
CA VAL A 324 -9.72 1.91 7.99
C VAL A 324 -8.63 1.72 9.06
N PHE A 325 -8.11 2.85 9.54
CA PHE A 325 -7.14 2.90 10.62
C PHE A 325 -7.69 3.75 11.76
N ILE A 326 -7.76 3.20 12.97
CA ILE A 326 -8.26 3.88 14.16
C ILE A 326 -7.12 3.94 15.18
N SER A 327 -6.69 5.15 15.54
CA SER A 327 -5.57 5.39 16.43
C SER A 327 -5.99 5.95 17.79
N GLY A 328 -5.29 5.52 18.84
CA GLY A 328 -5.35 6.11 20.18
C GLY A 328 -6.52 5.64 21.06
N THR A 329 -7.47 4.85 20.55
CA THR A 329 -8.63 4.38 21.33
C THR A 329 -8.22 3.52 22.53
N ILE A 330 -7.30 2.56 22.31
CA ILE A 330 -6.80 1.68 23.36
C ILE A 330 -6.02 2.50 24.40
N LEU A 331 -5.13 3.39 23.96
CA LEU A 331 -4.34 4.23 24.86
C LEU A 331 -5.21 5.19 25.66
N ASN A 332 -6.26 5.74 25.04
CA ASN A 332 -7.21 6.61 25.74
C ASN A 332 -7.97 5.85 26.84
N ALA A 333 -8.40 4.63 26.58
CA ALA A 333 -9.07 3.80 27.59
C ALA A 333 -8.18 3.56 28.82
N PHE A 334 -6.87 3.33 28.61
CA PHE A 334 -5.92 3.17 29.72
C PHE A 334 -5.57 4.50 30.39
N ALA A 335 -5.43 5.59 29.64
CA ALA A 335 -5.07 6.91 30.17
C ALA A 335 -6.21 7.51 31.00
N SER A 336 -7.47 7.38 30.56
CA SER A 336 -8.65 7.88 31.28
C SER A 336 -8.85 7.25 32.65
N ILE A 337 -8.36 6.02 32.85
CA ILE A 337 -8.38 5.36 34.17
C ILE A 337 -7.37 6.00 35.14
N LYS A 338 -6.23 6.45 34.63
CA LYS A 338 -5.10 6.92 35.47
C LYS A 338 -5.01 8.43 35.63
N GLN A 339 -5.57 9.19 34.71
CA GLN A 339 -5.46 10.66 34.65
C GLN A 339 -6.86 11.26 34.75
N LYS A 340 -7.06 12.20 35.67
CA LYS A 340 -8.30 13.01 35.70
C LYS A 340 -8.30 13.94 34.51
N ASP A 341 -9.45 13.99 33.82
CA ASP A 341 -9.68 14.89 32.70
C ASP A 341 -9.80 16.34 33.22
N ASN A 342 -8.73 17.09 33.07
CA ASN A 342 -8.67 18.53 33.37
C ASN A 342 -8.54 19.33 32.05
N GLY A 343 -9.01 18.81 30.91
CA GLY A 343 -8.84 19.43 29.61
C GLY A 343 -7.40 19.31 29.04
N LYS A 344 -6.54 18.51 29.66
CA LYS A 344 -5.15 18.30 29.24
C LYS A 344 -5.02 17.06 28.37
N PRO A 345 -4.23 17.09 27.27
CA PRO A 345 -3.92 15.90 26.51
C PRO A 345 -3.28 14.83 27.38
N TYR A 346 -3.72 13.59 27.24
CA TYR A 346 -3.11 12.46 27.91
C TYR A 346 -1.72 12.15 27.35
N LYS A 347 -0.79 11.76 28.24
CA LYS A 347 0.59 11.40 27.90
C LYS A 347 0.90 9.97 28.32
N LEU A 348 1.71 9.28 27.52
CA LEU A 348 2.29 7.99 27.85
C LEU A 348 3.81 8.16 27.95
N GLY A 349 4.39 7.94 29.14
CA GLY A 349 5.83 8.16 29.36
C GLY A 349 6.30 9.60 29.01
N GLY A 350 5.46 10.61 29.26
CA GLY A 350 5.76 12.01 28.95
C GLY A 350 5.49 12.42 27.49
N VAL A 351 5.20 11.49 26.60
CA VAL A 351 4.96 11.75 25.18
C VAL A 351 3.45 11.69 24.86
N ASN A 352 2.98 12.60 24.01
CA ASN A 352 1.61 12.61 23.52
C ASN A 352 1.36 11.41 22.60
N PHE A 353 0.13 10.93 22.58
CA PHE A 353 -0.32 9.97 21.58
C PHE A 353 -1.42 10.55 20.70
N SER A 354 -1.43 10.13 19.43
CA SER A 354 -2.38 10.64 18.45
C SER A 354 -3.67 9.86 18.48
N GLN A 355 -4.80 10.60 18.40
CA GLN A 355 -6.15 10.05 18.27
C GLN A 355 -6.79 10.52 16.98
N PHE A 356 -6.98 9.60 16.04
CA PHE A 356 -7.63 9.91 14.76
C PHE A 356 -8.17 8.63 14.13
N THR A 357 -9.13 8.80 13.24
CA THR A 357 -9.61 7.76 12.33
C THR A 357 -9.22 8.14 10.90
N ARG A 358 -8.61 7.21 10.17
CA ARG A 358 -8.23 7.41 8.76
C ARG A 358 -8.93 6.36 7.92
N ILE A 359 -9.67 6.81 6.91
CA ILE A 359 -10.46 5.98 6.00
C ILE A 359 -9.97 6.23 4.58
N GLU A 360 -9.80 5.16 3.81
CA GLU A 360 -9.45 5.20 2.39
C GLU A 360 -10.34 4.25 1.60
N ILE A 361 -10.84 4.71 0.46
CA ILE A 361 -11.64 3.92 -0.47
C ILE A 361 -11.10 4.15 -1.87
N GLU A 362 -10.80 3.06 -2.58
CA GLU A 362 -10.18 3.11 -3.90
C GLU A 362 -10.78 2.06 -4.84
N PRO A 363 -11.90 2.36 -5.53
CA PRO A 363 -12.40 1.57 -6.64
C PRO A 363 -11.60 1.85 -7.92
N ARG A 364 -11.37 0.81 -8.71
CA ARG A 364 -10.79 0.88 -10.06
C ARG A 364 -11.60 0.01 -11.00
N TYR A 365 -11.79 0.46 -12.23
CA TYR A 365 -12.47 -0.30 -13.26
C TYR A 365 -11.68 -0.30 -14.56
N PHE A 366 -11.57 -1.46 -15.20
CA PHE A 366 -10.79 -1.65 -16.41
C PHE A 366 -11.67 -2.24 -17.51
N PHE A 367 -11.89 -1.44 -18.54
CA PHE A 367 -12.50 -1.89 -19.78
C PHE A 367 -11.40 -2.32 -20.75
N ASN A 368 -11.40 -3.58 -21.16
CA ASN A 368 -10.43 -4.10 -22.11
C ASN A 368 -11.12 -4.33 -23.45
N PHE A 369 -10.67 -3.61 -24.46
CA PHE A 369 -11.16 -3.73 -25.82
C PHE A 369 -10.31 -4.71 -26.63
N LYS A 370 -10.83 -5.12 -27.79
CA LYS A 370 -10.06 -5.89 -28.77
C LYS A 370 -8.84 -5.07 -29.25
N LYS A 371 -7.81 -5.73 -29.75
CA LYS A 371 -6.58 -5.11 -30.29
C LYS A 371 -5.68 -4.41 -29.26
N GLY A 372 -5.78 -4.77 -27.97
CA GLY A 372 -4.88 -4.26 -26.93
C GLY A 372 -5.14 -2.82 -26.50
N GLN A 373 -6.35 -2.33 -26.72
CA GLN A 373 -6.84 -1.06 -26.20
C GLN A 373 -7.49 -1.30 -24.82
N ALA A 374 -7.35 -0.32 -23.92
CA ALA A 374 -7.97 -0.37 -22.60
C ALA A 374 -8.35 1.05 -22.12
N LEU A 375 -9.47 1.14 -21.42
CA LEU A 375 -9.89 2.33 -20.71
C LEU A 375 -9.93 2.01 -19.23
N SER A 376 -9.16 2.74 -18.44
CA SER A 376 -8.99 2.50 -17.01
C SER A 376 -9.50 3.69 -16.23
N PHE A 377 -10.27 3.42 -15.16
CA PHE A 377 -10.75 4.42 -14.22
C PHE A 377 -10.26 4.10 -12.82
N ARG A 378 -9.88 5.12 -12.09
CA ARG A 378 -9.56 5.06 -10.68
C ARG A 378 -10.24 6.23 -9.96
N MET A 379 -10.83 5.95 -8.80
CA MET A 379 -11.26 6.98 -7.87
C MET A 379 -10.58 6.71 -6.52
N PHE A 380 -10.18 7.75 -5.83
CA PHE A 380 -9.65 7.67 -4.47
C PHE A 380 -10.36 8.68 -3.58
N ILE A 381 -10.87 8.21 -2.46
CA ILE A 381 -11.48 9.03 -1.40
C ILE A 381 -10.74 8.71 -0.12
N GLY A 382 -10.24 9.76 0.55
CA GLY A 382 -9.55 9.65 1.83
C GLY A 382 -10.08 10.66 2.84
N ALA A 383 -10.21 10.23 4.09
CA ALA A 383 -10.57 11.10 5.21
C ALA A 383 -9.72 10.74 6.45
N GLY A 384 -9.11 11.72 7.06
CA GLY A 384 -8.38 11.62 8.33
C GLY A 384 -8.99 12.54 9.36
N ILE A 385 -9.74 11.99 10.30
CA ILE A 385 -10.57 12.74 11.28
C ILE A 385 -9.86 12.73 12.63
N PRO A 386 -9.24 13.84 13.07
CA PRO A 386 -8.61 13.97 14.38
C PRO A 386 -9.67 14.11 15.48
N TYR A 387 -9.40 13.51 16.65
CA TYR A 387 -10.21 13.68 17.85
C TYR A 387 -9.35 13.54 19.11
N GLY A 388 -9.93 13.81 20.29
CA GLY A 388 -9.23 13.70 21.57
C GLY A 388 -7.88 14.42 21.59
N ASN A 389 -6.81 13.73 21.94
CA ASN A 389 -5.46 14.33 22.03
C ASN A 389 -4.98 15.04 20.75
N SER A 390 -5.48 14.64 19.57
CA SER A 390 -5.10 15.25 18.29
C SER A 390 -5.81 16.59 18.03
N LYS A 391 -6.75 17.00 18.90
CA LYS A 391 -7.43 18.29 18.84
C LYS A 391 -6.76 19.38 19.67
N TYR A 392 -5.82 19.05 20.56
CA TYR A 392 -5.27 20.02 21.50
C TYR A 392 -3.78 20.18 21.38
N ILE A 393 -3.31 21.42 21.41
CA ILE A 393 -1.92 21.80 21.53
C ILE A 393 -1.69 22.54 22.86
N ALA A 394 -0.60 22.23 23.53
CA ALA A 394 -0.18 22.98 24.70
C ALA A 394 0.65 24.20 24.26
N GLU A 395 0.19 25.40 24.57
CA GLU A 395 0.92 26.65 24.39
C GLU A 395 1.44 27.13 25.74
N GLN A 396 2.76 27.42 25.82
CA GLN A 396 3.37 27.99 27.01
C GLN A 396 3.36 29.52 26.85
N THR A 397 2.61 30.20 27.71
CA THR A 397 2.54 31.66 27.73
C THR A 397 2.90 32.18 29.12
N LYS A 398 3.54 33.34 29.18
CA LYS A 398 3.75 34.05 30.46
C LYS A 398 2.51 34.85 30.81
N TYR A 399 1.81 34.41 31.84
CA TYR A 399 0.70 35.16 32.41
C TYR A 399 1.09 35.64 33.80
N GLN A 400 1.02 36.95 34.01
CA GLN A 400 1.45 37.61 35.28
C GLN A 400 2.85 37.21 35.78
N GLY A 401 3.81 37.06 34.83
CA GLY A 401 5.19 36.69 35.18
C GLY A 401 5.41 35.22 35.48
N ARG A 402 4.38 34.38 35.45
CA ARG A 402 4.46 32.92 35.63
C ARG A 402 4.26 32.18 34.31
N ASP A 403 5.07 31.15 34.09
CA ASP A 403 4.87 30.26 32.95
C ASP A 403 3.54 29.46 33.13
N THR A 404 2.57 29.77 32.30
CA THR A 404 1.24 29.16 32.34
C THR A 404 1.01 28.38 31.04
N LEU A 405 0.56 27.12 31.17
CA LEU A 405 0.23 26.25 30.05
C LEU A 405 -1.24 26.45 29.69
N PHE A 406 -1.49 26.93 28.50
CA PHE A 406 -2.82 26.97 27.91
C PHE A 406 -2.95 25.86 26.87
N TYR A 407 -4.17 25.33 26.71
CA TYR A 407 -4.49 24.34 25.69
C TYR A 407 -5.39 24.98 24.66
N ARG A 408 -4.89 25.07 23.43
CA ARG A 408 -5.65 25.57 22.29
C ARG A 408 -6.17 24.41 21.46
N GLU A 409 -7.40 24.51 20.99
CA GLU A 409 -7.95 23.53 20.06
C GLU A 409 -7.37 23.77 18.66
N VAL A 410 -6.66 22.76 18.15
CA VAL A 410 -6.09 22.73 16.80
C VAL A 410 -6.10 21.30 16.32
N ALA A 411 -7.10 20.94 15.55
CA ALA A 411 -7.25 19.59 15.06
C ALA A 411 -6.27 19.30 13.91
N SER A 412 -5.38 18.33 14.10
CA SER A 412 -4.48 17.86 13.06
C SER A 412 -4.06 16.41 13.28
N ILE A 413 -4.02 15.64 12.20
CA ILE A 413 -3.42 14.30 12.21
C ILE A 413 -1.90 14.41 12.01
N PRO A 414 -1.11 13.41 12.47
CA PRO A 414 0.33 13.38 12.26
C PRO A 414 0.71 13.57 10.78
N TYR A 415 1.75 14.35 10.49
CA TYR A 415 2.20 14.64 9.13
C TYR A 415 2.36 13.38 8.26
N ILE A 416 2.93 12.31 8.81
CA ILE A 416 3.13 11.04 8.10
C ILE A 416 1.82 10.30 7.73
N LYS A 417 0.68 10.74 8.28
CA LYS A 417 -0.65 10.17 8.03
C LYS A 417 -1.57 11.10 7.24
N GLN A 418 -1.13 12.34 6.95
CA GLN A 418 -1.86 13.28 6.11
C GLN A 418 -1.89 12.84 4.65
N PHE A 419 -2.84 13.36 3.88
CA PHE A 419 -2.96 13.11 2.45
C PHE A 419 -2.21 14.15 1.64
N PHE A 420 -1.77 13.73 0.45
CA PHE A 420 -1.07 14.56 -0.53
C PHE A 420 -1.64 14.30 -1.91
N VAL A 421 -1.49 15.27 -2.81
CA VAL A 421 -1.89 15.20 -4.22
C VAL A 421 -0.75 15.71 -5.11
N GLY A 422 -0.73 15.21 -6.36
CA GLY A 422 0.28 15.52 -7.37
C GLY A 422 1.32 14.41 -7.55
N GLY A 423 1.91 14.37 -8.71
CA GLY A 423 2.93 13.40 -9.13
C GLY A 423 2.41 12.27 -10.01
N PRO A 424 3.30 11.34 -10.41
CA PRO A 424 3.05 10.39 -11.50
C PRO A 424 1.92 9.38 -11.28
N ASN A 425 1.50 9.14 -10.05
CA ASN A 425 0.43 8.21 -9.69
C ASN A 425 -0.79 8.91 -9.06
N SER A 426 -0.89 10.23 -9.23
CA SER A 426 -1.94 11.10 -8.69
C SER A 426 -2.41 12.06 -9.79
N LEU A 427 -2.35 13.38 -9.61
CA LEU A 427 -2.59 14.36 -10.64
C LEU A 427 -1.27 14.71 -11.35
N ARG A 428 -1.15 14.28 -12.60
CA ARG A 428 0.11 14.30 -13.36
C ARG A 428 0.51 15.68 -13.87
N GLY A 429 -0.41 16.64 -13.88
CA GLY A 429 -0.13 18.05 -14.19
C GLY A 429 0.62 18.80 -13.09
N TRP A 430 0.64 18.27 -11.86
CA TRP A 430 1.31 18.89 -10.71
C TRP A 430 2.49 18.05 -10.21
N GLY A 431 3.49 18.74 -9.66
CA GLY A 431 4.57 18.09 -8.94
C GLY A 431 4.09 17.40 -7.66
N PHE A 432 4.91 16.47 -7.16
CA PHE A 432 4.62 15.69 -5.97
C PHE A 432 4.39 16.60 -4.75
N ARG A 433 3.22 16.47 -4.10
CA ARG A 433 2.80 17.22 -2.90
C ARG A 433 2.71 18.73 -3.08
N ARG A 434 2.30 19.18 -4.27
CA ARG A 434 2.28 20.63 -4.59
C ARG A 434 0.90 21.23 -4.77
N LEU A 435 -0.14 20.42 -4.83
CA LEU A 435 -1.50 20.87 -5.07
C LEU A 435 -2.30 20.94 -3.76
N GLY A 436 -3.15 21.96 -3.64
CA GLY A 436 -4.05 22.19 -2.52
C GLY A 436 -3.37 22.79 -1.28
N PRO A 437 -4.01 22.79 -0.11
CA PRO A 437 -5.39 22.34 0.14
C PRO A 437 -6.45 23.34 -0.33
N GLY A 438 -7.59 22.82 -0.79
CA GLY A 438 -8.72 23.61 -1.27
C GLY A 438 -8.36 24.60 -2.36
N SER A 439 -8.76 25.87 -2.20
CA SER A 439 -8.35 26.98 -3.07
C SER A 439 -7.29 27.89 -2.43
N PHE A 440 -6.51 27.36 -1.49
CA PHE A 440 -5.39 28.10 -0.92
C PHE A 440 -4.35 28.45 -1.99
N ASN A 441 -3.88 29.71 -1.97
CA ASN A 441 -2.88 30.18 -2.94
C ASN A 441 -1.47 29.66 -2.58
N THR A 442 -1.04 28.59 -3.24
CA THR A 442 0.25 27.92 -3.00
C THR A 442 1.44 28.57 -3.73
N TYR A 443 1.20 29.54 -4.60
CA TYR A 443 2.27 30.13 -5.42
C TYR A 443 3.32 30.88 -4.60
N GLU A 444 2.94 31.45 -3.46
CA GLU A 444 3.87 32.05 -2.51
C GLU A 444 4.64 31.02 -1.68
N GLU A 445 3.91 30.05 -1.13
CA GLU A 445 4.50 28.99 -0.28
C GLU A 445 5.39 28.03 -1.07
N ASN A 446 5.09 27.82 -2.36
CA ASN A 446 5.95 26.99 -3.22
C ASN A 446 7.38 27.52 -3.36
N ARG A 447 7.61 28.79 -3.09
CA ARG A 447 8.98 29.33 -2.97
C ARG A 447 9.73 28.71 -1.79
N ASN A 448 9.00 28.33 -0.73
CA ASN A 448 9.57 27.73 0.49
C ASN A 448 9.67 26.19 0.44
N ASN A 449 9.36 25.55 -0.68
CA ASN A 449 9.44 24.09 -0.90
C ASN A 449 8.68 23.22 0.11
N LEU A 450 7.63 23.75 0.77
CA LEU A 450 6.82 22.99 1.71
C LEU A 450 5.85 22.04 1.00
N ASP A 451 5.71 20.84 1.53
CA ASP A 451 4.71 19.87 1.07
C ASP A 451 3.30 20.34 1.44
N GLN A 452 2.39 20.35 0.48
CA GLN A 452 0.97 20.62 0.74
C GLN A 452 0.30 19.37 1.26
N THR A 453 -0.44 19.50 2.36
CA THR A 453 -1.07 18.39 3.08
C THR A 453 -2.53 18.66 3.37
N GLY A 454 -3.34 17.61 3.47
CA GLY A 454 -4.76 17.71 3.82
C GLY A 454 -5.25 16.55 4.68
N ASP A 455 -6.39 16.75 5.30
CA ASP A 455 -7.10 15.71 6.07
C ASP A 455 -8.07 14.93 5.17
N LEU A 456 -8.61 15.58 4.15
CA LEU A 456 -9.49 14.98 3.16
C LEU A 456 -8.79 14.96 1.81
N LYS A 457 -9.10 13.94 1.02
CA LYS A 457 -8.56 13.76 -0.34
C LYS A 457 -9.61 13.19 -1.26
N PHE A 458 -9.71 13.75 -2.45
CA PHE A 458 -10.47 13.20 -3.55
C PHE A 458 -9.59 13.19 -4.81
N GLU A 459 -9.55 12.07 -5.51
CA GLU A 459 -8.93 11.93 -6.83
C GLU A 459 -9.80 11.08 -7.75
N PHE A 460 -9.86 11.47 -9.01
CA PHE A 460 -10.42 10.69 -10.10
C PHE A 460 -9.44 10.72 -11.27
N ASN A 461 -9.10 9.55 -11.81
CA ASN A 461 -8.19 9.39 -12.92
C ASN A 461 -8.87 8.55 -14.01
N ALA A 462 -8.76 8.99 -15.26
CA ALA A 462 -9.19 8.22 -16.42
C ALA A 462 -8.04 8.15 -17.43
N GLU A 463 -7.76 6.95 -17.95
CA GLU A 463 -6.67 6.73 -18.90
C GLU A 463 -7.10 5.77 -20.02
N TYR A 464 -7.07 6.25 -21.26
CA TYR A 464 -7.23 5.44 -22.46
C TYR A 464 -5.87 5.01 -22.98
N ARG A 465 -5.64 3.71 -23.08
CA ARG A 465 -4.40 3.07 -23.54
C ARG A 465 -4.62 2.44 -24.90
N PHE A 466 -3.66 2.64 -25.83
CA PHE A 466 -3.73 2.06 -27.17
C PHE A 466 -2.36 1.65 -27.66
N ASN A 467 -2.31 0.64 -28.54
CA ASN A 467 -1.05 0.21 -29.14
C ASN A 467 -0.62 1.17 -30.23
N ILE A 468 0.66 1.55 -30.25
CA ILE A 468 1.30 2.30 -31.34
C ILE A 468 1.99 1.29 -32.28
N PHE A 469 3.04 0.64 -31.80
CA PHE A 469 3.70 -0.44 -32.52
C PHE A 469 4.50 -1.33 -31.55
N LYS A 470 4.59 -2.64 -31.83
CA LYS A 470 5.33 -3.62 -31.02
C LYS A 470 5.15 -3.40 -29.51
N SER A 471 6.23 -3.02 -28.81
CA SER A 471 6.25 -2.80 -27.36
C SER A 471 5.82 -1.38 -26.94
N PHE A 472 5.52 -0.48 -27.89
CA PHE A 472 5.14 0.89 -27.60
C PHE A 472 3.62 1.05 -27.57
N LYS A 473 3.12 1.62 -26.47
CA LYS A 473 1.71 1.97 -26.27
C LYS A 473 1.58 3.45 -25.97
N GLY A 474 0.55 4.07 -26.53
CA GLY A 474 0.15 5.44 -26.21
C GLY A 474 -0.86 5.44 -25.06
N ALA A 475 -0.94 6.57 -24.38
CA ALA A 475 -2.00 6.85 -23.41
C ALA A 475 -2.48 8.29 -23.57
N LEU A 476 -3.79 8.48 -23.44
CA LEU A 476 -4.43 9.76 -23.21
C LEU A 476 -5.05 9.73 -21.83
N PHE A 477 -4.88 10.77 -21.05
CA PHE A 477 -5.39 10.76 -19.68
C PHE A 477 -5.96 12.09 -19.25
N THR A 478 -6.80 12.02 -18.22
CA THR A 478 -7.28 13.18 -17.48
C THR A 478 -7.36 12.83 -16.00
N ASP A 479 -6.90 13.74 -15.15
CA ASP A 479 -6.89 13.58 -13.71
C ASP A 479 -7.62 14.77 -13.05
N LEU A 480 -8.46 14.47 -12.07
CA LEU A 480 -9.24 15.43 -11.29
C LEU A 480 -8.99 15.17 -9.80
N GLY A 481 -8.87 16.21 -8.99
CA GLY A 481 -8.78 16.01 -7.55
C GLY A 481 -8.26 17.18 -6.76
N ASN A 482 -8.28 17.03 -5.44
CA ASN A 482 -7.68 17.97 -4.49
C ASN A 482 -7.57 17.33 -3.10
N ILE A 483 -6.96 18.06 -2.17
CA ILE A 483 -6.97 17.81 -0.73
C ILE A 483 -7.62 18.99 -0.03
N TRP A 484 -8.15 18.77 1.19
CA TRP A 484 -8.74 19.83 2.03
C TRP A 484 -8.39 19.57 3.49
N LEU A 485 -8.45 20.64 4.28
CA LEU A 485 -8.46 20.56 5.73
C LEU A 485 -9.92 20.35 6.20
N ILE A 486 -10.09 19.70 7.35
CA ILE A 486 -11.43 19.59 7.98
C ILE A 486 -11.79 20.89 8.68
N GLU A 487 -10.82 21.51 9.35
CA GLU A 487 -11.02 22.75 10.10
C GLU A 487 -10.34 23.93 9.40
N ASP A 488 -10.83 25.13 9.69
CA ASP A 488 -10.21 26.36 9.20
C ASP A 488 -8.78 26.53 9.75
N ASP A 489 -7.87 26.95 8.89
CA ASP A 489 -6.52 27.35 9.26
C ASP A 489 -6.33 28.83 8.88
N PRO A 490 -6.13 29.73 9.86
CA PRO A 490 -5.91 31.15 9.58
C PRO A 490 -4.72 31.42 8.65
N ASN A 491 -3.74 30.52 8.64
CA ASN A 491 -2.56 30.63 7.78
C ASN A 491 -2.83 30.08 6.35
N LYS A 492 -3.93 29.34 6.16
CA LYS A 492 -4.31 28.77 4.87
C LYS A 492 -5.79 29.09 4.56
N PRO A 493 -6.12 30.35 4.23
CA PRO A 493 -7.50 30.73 3.93
C PRO A 493 -8.05 29.92 2.75
N ASN A 494 -9.31 29.50 2.84
CA ASN A 494 -10.01 28.64 1.87
C ASN A 494 -9.39 27.23 1.67
N ALA A 495 -8.62 26.74 2.62
CA ALA A 495 -8.08 25.37 2.63
C ALA A 495 -9.08 24.34 3.16
N ASN A 496 -10.07 24.77 3.94
CA ASN A 496 -11.10 23.92 4.54
C ASN A 496 -12.10 23.39 3.51
N PHE A 497 -12.63 22.21 3.80
CA PHE A 497 -13.65 21.59 2.95
C PHE A 497 -15.02 22.24 3.14
N GLU A 498 -15.60 22.74 2.05
CA GLU A 498 -16.99 23.18 1.99
C GLU A 498 -17.72 22.52 0.82
N PRO A 499 -18.85 21.82 1.07
CA PRO A 499 -19.61 21.15 -0.01
C PRO A 499 -20.00 22.07 -1.17
N LYS A 500 -20.31 23.33 -0.88
CA LYS A 500 -20.68 24.33 -1.91
C LYS A 500 -19.51 24.71 -2.84
N ARG A 501 -18.27 24.57 -2.35
CA ARG A 501 -17.05 24.90 -3.11
C ARG A 501 -16.40 23.67 -3.75
N PHE A 502 -16.74 22.45 -3.32
CA PHE A 502 -16.08 21.21 -3.70
C PHE A 502 -15.79 21.09 -5.21
N MET A 503 -16.84 21.23 -6.05
CA MET A 503 -16.68 21.10 -7.50
C MET A 503 -15.80 22.20 -8.13
N LYS A 504 -15.80 23.39 -7.53
CA LYS A 504 -15.00 24.53 -8.00
C LYS A 504 -13.54 24.46 -7.53
N GLU A 505 -13.24 23.62 -6.56
CA GLU A 505 -11.92 23.42 -5.98
C GLU A 505 -11.22 22.17 -6.50
N LEU A 506 -11.86 21.41 -7.39
CA LEU A 506 -11.19 20.29 -8.07
C LEU A 506 -10.20 20.84 -9.10
N ALA A 507 -8.93 20.53 -8.91
CA ALA A 507 -7.91 20.72 -9.92
C ALA A 507 -8.13 19.71 -11.05
N TRP A 508 -7.80 20.12 -12.29
CA TRP A 508 -8.02 19.29 -13.47
C TRP A 508 -6.81 19.36 -14.41
N ASP A 509 -6.30 18.20 -14.79
CA ASP A 509 -5.29 18.08 -15.83
C ASP A 509 -5.72 17.14 -16.96
N ILE A 510 -5.06 17.31 -18.08
CA ILE A 510 -5.12 16.43 -19.24
C ILE A 510 -3.70 16.14 -19.71
N GLY A 511 -3.50 15.01 -20.35
CA GLY A 511 -2.15 14.74 -20.84
C GLY A 511 -2.04 13.54 -21.77
N VAL A 512 -0.82 13.36 -22.23
CA VAL A 512 -0.43 12.27 -23.11
C VAL A 512 0.70 11.47 -22.48
N GLY A 513 0.77 10.20 -22.79
CA GLY A 513 1.81 9.35 -22.26
C GLY A 513 2.30 8.28 -23.23
N LEU A 514 3.57 7.94 -23.09
CA LEU A 514 4.20 6.85 -23.81
C LEU A 514 4.53 5.73 -22.82
N ARG A 515 4.26 4.49 -23.22
CA ARG A 515 4.54 3.27 -22.48
C ARG A 515 5.42 2.36 -23.31
N MET A 516 6.54 1.94 -22.79
CA MET A 516 7.39 0.93 -23.39
C MET A 516 7.33 -0.36 -22.57
N ASP A 517 6.63 -1.35 -23.15
CA ASP A 517 6.41 -2.66 -22.51
C ASP A 517 7.58 -3.60 -22.84
N LEU A 518 8.44 -3.86 -21.87
CA LEU A 518 9.64 -4.69 -22.00
C LEU A 518 9.41 -6.13 -21.50
N ASN A 519 8.16 -6.60 -21.42
CA ASN A 519 7.68 -7.90 -20.91
C ASN A 519 7.84 -8.10 -19.40
N PHE A 520 8.92 -7.64 -18.78
CA PHE A 520 9.19 -7.78 -17.34
C PHE A 520 8.96 -6.48 -16.56
N PHE A 521 9.00 -5.32 -17.24
CA PHE A 521 8.53 -4.04 -16.70
C PHE A 521 8.07 -3.10 -17.81
N VAL A 522 7.30 -2.08 -17.44
CA VAL A 522 6.81 -1.05 -18.34
C VAL A 522 7.46 0.28 -17.96
N LEU A 523 8.21 0.89 -18.89
CA LEU A 523 8.66 2.26 -18.75
C LEU A 523 7.55 3.21 -19.18
N ARG A 524 7.30 4.22 -18.39
CA ARG A 524 6.25 5.21 -18.59
C ARG A 524 6.82 6.61 -18.60
N PHE A 525 6.45 7.37 -19.62
CA PHE A 525 6.70 8.80 -19.73
C PHE A 525 5.37 9.52 -19.95
N ASP A 526 5.00 10.42 -19.04
CA ASP A 526 3.77 11.20 -19.11
C ASP A 526 4.07 12.70 -19.15
N VAL A 527 3.31 13.41 -19.97
CA VAL A 527 3.26 14.88 -20.00
C VAL A 527 1.84 15.30 -19.69
N GLY A 528 1.65 15.93 -18.54
CA GLY A 528 0.37 16.46 -18.09
C GLY A 528 0.36 17.98 -18.18
N TYR A 529 -0.76 18.55 -18.60
CA TYR A 529 -1.01 19.99 -18.57
C TYR A 529 -2.07 20.30 -17.53
N ALA A 530 -1.71 21.09 -16.51
CA ALA A 530 -2.62 21.59 -15.48
C ALA A 530 -3.60 22.56 -16.12
N LEU A 531 -4.80 22.09 -16.46
CA LEU A 531 -5.81 22.85 -17.22
C LEU A 531 -6.59 23.84 -16.33
N TYR A 532 -6.95 23.40 -15.12
CA TYR A 532 -7.70 24.20 -14.16
C TYR A 532 -7.06 24.09 -12.78
N ASP A 533 -6.64 25.22 -12.21
CA ASP A 533 -5.95 25.29 -10.93
C ASP A 533 -6.77 26.10 -9.92
N PRO A 534 -7.29 25.47 -8.85
CA PRO A 534 -8.11 26.11 -7.83
C PRO A 534 -7.33 27.14 -6.98
N ALA A 535 -6.00 27.11 -6.97
CA ALA A 535 -5.18 28.08 -6.25
C ALA A 535 -5.31 29.51 -6.81
N PHE A 536 -5.79 29.66 -8.04
CA PHE A 536 -6.11 30.96 -8.61
C PHE A 536 -7.47 31.50 -8.15
N PRO A 537 -7.66 32.83 -8.16
CA PRO A 537 -8.90 33.46 -7.76
C PRO A 537 -10.13 32.94 -8.55
N ALA A 538 -11.28 32.93 -7.89
CA ALA A 538 -12.55 32.53 -8.50
C ALA A 538 -12.82 33.35 -9.78
N GLY A 539 -13.29 32.67 -10.85
CA GLY A 539 -13.47 33.25 -12.18
C GLY A 539 -12.21 33.25 -13.07
N ASN A 540 -11.05 33.00 -12.49
CA ASN A 540 -9.74 33.05 -13.16
C ASN A 540 -8.89 31.78 -12.97
N ARG A 541 -9.51 30.59 -12.88
CA ARG A 541 -8.83 29.32 -12.55
C ARG A 541 -8.32 28.55 -13.77
N TRP A 542 -8.74 28.93 -14.96
CA TRP A 542 -8.23 28.32 -16.22
C TRP A 542 -6.83 28.82 -16.52
N THR A 543 -5.87 27.90 -16.66
CA THR A 543 -4.45 28.25 -16.76
C THR A 543 -4.05 28.81 -18.11
N PHE A 544 -4.73 28.39 -19.20
CA PHE A 544 -4.46 28.91 -20.54
C PHE A 544 -4.69 30.43 -20.65
N ASN A 545 -5.56 31.02 -19.83
CA ASN A 545 -5.79 32.46 -19.76
C ASN A 545 -4.65 33.23 -19.06
N LYS A 546 -3.68 32.51 -18.44
CA LYS A 546 -2.56 33.10 -17.70
C LYS A 546 -1.29 33.21 -18.52
N ILE A 547 -1.17 32.41 -19.56
CA ILE A 547 0.04 32.33 -20.38
C ILE A 547 0.23 33.67 -21.08
N ASN A 548 1.42 34.28 -20.89
CA ASN A 548 1.80 35.57 -21.43
C ASN A 548 0.92 36.77 -21.04
N ASN A 549 0.10 36.63 -19.99
CA ASN A 549 -0.69 37.75 -19.49
C ASN A 549 0.14 38.61 -18.52
N GLU A 550 0.67 39.74 -19.00
CA GLU A 550 1.49 40.65 -18.19
C GLU A 550 0.71 41.41 -17.10
N ASN A 551 -0.61 41.42 -17.19
CA ASN A 551 -1.49 42.11 -16.23
C ASN A 551 -1.98 41.22 -15.07
N PHE A 552 -1.54 39.95 -15.04
CA PHE A 552 -1.96 39.04 -13.99
C PHE A 552 -1.27 39.37 -12.67
N LYS A 553 -2.04 39.79 -11.66
CA LYS A 553 -1.57 40.12 -10.31
C LYS A 553 -2.03 39.06 -9.34
N ILE A 554 -1.14 38.57 -8.48
CA ILE A 554 -1.47 37.67 -7.36
C ILE A 554 -1.54 38.51 -6.09
N TYR A 555 -2.65 38.41 -5.37
CA TYR A 555 -2.87 39.08 -4.09
C TYR A 555 -2.76 38.04 -2.96
N LYS A 556 -2.26 38.48 -1.80
CA LYS A 556 -2.16 37.65 -0.60
C LYS A 556 -3.55 37.22 -0.10
N ASP A 557 -4.52 38.13 -0.17
CA ASP A 557 -5.93 37.88 0.09
C ASP A 557 -6.76 38.41 -1.08
N PRO A 558 -7.61 37.60 -1.73
CA PRO A 558 -8.48 38.07 -2.83
C PRO A 558 -9.45 39.21 -2.43
N LYS A 559 -9.70 39.36 -1.13
CA LYS A 559 -10.60 40.41 -0.59
C LYS A 559 -9.85 41.66 -0.11
N SER A 560 -8.51 41.55 0.03
CA SER A 560 -7.72 42.71 0.47
C SER A 560 -7.41 43.62 -0.71
N LYS A 561 -7.49 44.93 -0.49
CA LYS A 561 -7.03 45.95 -1.43
C LYS A 561 -5.49 46.18 -1.34
N ASP A 562 -4.77 45.29 -0.66
CA ASP A 562 -3.34 45.44 -0.44
C ASP A 562 -2.55 45.34 -1.75
N LEU A 563 -1.34 45.89 -1.73
CA LEU A 563 -0.42 45.87 -2.87
C LEU A 563 -0.24 44.44 -3.40
N PRO A 564 -0.31 44.23 -4.72
CA PRO A 564 -0.11 42.92 -5.31
C PRO A 564 1.31 42.43 -5.02
N LEU A 565 1.44 41.13 -4.67
CA LEU A 565 2.71 40.47 -4.33
C LEU A 565 3.76 40.48 -5.45
N GLY A 566 3.40 40.92 -6.63
CA GLY A 566 4.26 41.06 -7.80
C GLY A 566 3.52 40.78 -9.11
N LYS A 567 4.14 41.19 -10.20
CA LYS A 567 3.71 40.80 -11.56
C LYS A 567 4.35 39.44 -11.87
N TYR A 568 3.53 38.40 -12.03
CA TYR A 568 3.99 37.11 -12.48
C TYR A 568 3.66 36.92 -13.95
N LYS A 569 4.69 36.61 -14.75
CA LYS A 569 4.53 36.18 -16.13
C LYS A 569 4.61 34.67 -16.18
N PHE A 570 3.47 34.00 -16.39
CA PHE A 570 3.42 32.54 -16.53
C PHE A 570 3.77 32.13 -17.97
N SER A 571 4.54 31.08 -18.08
CA SER A 571 4.84 30.38 -19.33
C SER A 571 4.09 29.05 -19.38
N VAL A 572 3.98 28.44 -20.54
CA VAL A 572 3.40 27.09 -20.70
C VAL A 572 4.10 26.07 -19.79
N ARG A 573 5.42 26.23 -19.58
CA ARG A 573 6.23 25.32 -18.76
C ARG A 573 5.79 25.28 -17.30
N ASP A 574 5.24 26.37 -16.77
CA ASP A 574 4.81 26.45 -15.37
C ASP A 574 3.60 25.54 -15.07
N PHE A 575 2.86 25.16 -16.12
CA PHE A 575 1.68 24.32 -16.08
C PHE A 575 1.90 22.91 -16.64
N LEU A 576 3.13 22.57 -17.06
CA LEU A 576 3.47 21.25 -17.58
C LEU A 576 4.09 20.36 -16.49
N GLY A 577 3.49 19.17 -16.28
CA GLY A 577 4.02 18.09 -15.47
C GLY A 577 4.71 17.04 -16.34
N PHE A 578 6.02 16.85 -16.14
CA PHE A 578 6.76 15.76 -16.76
C PHE A 578 6.97 14.65 -15.75
N ASN A 579 6.52 13.44 -16.06
CA ASN A 579 6.62 12.30 -15.14
C ASN A 579 7.26 11.11 -15.86
N PHE A 580 8.32 10.58 -15.26
CA PHE A 580 8.91 9.31 -15.64
C PHE A 580 8.65 8.30 -14.52
N ALA A 581 8.20 7.09 -14.84
CA ALA A 581 7.91 6.08 -13.85
C ALA A 581 8.01 4.66 -14.43
N ILE A 582 8.07 3.67 -13.55
CA ILE A 582 8.02 2.25 -13.89
C ILE A 582 6.65 1.70 -13.50
N GLY A 583 6.04 0.92 -14.40
CA GLY A 583 4.70 0.36 -14.22
C GLY A 583 3.57 1.28 -14.69
N TYR A 584 2.33 0.78 -14.58
CA TYR A 584 1.13 1.56 -14.86
C TYR A 584 0.75 2.43 -13.63
N PRO A 585 0.09 3.59 -13.81
CA PRO A 585 -0.25 4.49 -12.70
C PRO A 585 -1.28 3.88 -11.73
N PHE A 586 -2.13 2.99 -12.23
CA PHE A 586 -3.15 2.27 -11.46
C PHE A 586 -3.60 1.02 -12.20
#